data_2cafc8bedab41f667a3e3aacb6fb9608
#
_entry.id   2cafc8bedab41f667a3e3aacb6fb9608
#
_cell.length_a   1.000
_cell.length_b   1.000
_cell.length_c   1.000
_cell.angle_alpha   90.00
_cell.angle_beta   90.00
_cell.angle_gamma   90.00
#
_symmetry.space_group_name_H-M   'P 1'
#
loop_
_entity.id
_entity.type
_entity.pdbx_description
1 polymer ?
#
loop_
_entity_poly.entity_id
_entity_poly.type
_entity_poly.pdbx_seq_one_letter_code
_entity_poly.pdbx_strand_id
1 'polypeptide(L)'
;CDISAWDAFYLSMFWMLNTIGWVTFYWHWKHVTIWQGNPGQFNESSTYIMGWLRDYLWLNSSPLINGYNPYGMNSLSVWSWMFLFGHLIWATGFMFLISWRGYWQELIETLAWAHERTPLANLVRWKDKPVALSIVQARLVGLIHFTVGYIFTYAAFVIASTTGKFG
;
A
#
# COMPACT_ATOMS: atom_id res chain seq x y z
N CYS A 1 24.41 -14.94 -9.44
CA CYS A 1 24.37 -13.82 -8.53
C CYS A 1 24.19 -14.30 -7.09
N ASP A 2 24.78 -13.56 -6.19
CA ASP A 2 24.69 -13.90 -4.78
C ASP A 2 23.42 -13.30 -4.17
N ILE A 3 22.67 -14.13 -3.46
CA ILE A 3 21.51 -13.68 -2.71
C ILE A 3 21.98 -13.43 -1.29
N SER A 4 21.86 -12.18 -0.83
CA SER A 4 22.21 -11.82 0.53
C SER A 4 21.09 -12.20 1.50
N ALA A 5 21.38 -12.17 2.80
CA ALA A 5 20.37 -12.36 3.84
C ALA A 5 19.26 -11.30 3.74
N TRP A 6 19.60 -10.08 3.30
CA TRP A 6 18.62 -9.03 3.05
C TRP A 6 17.63 -9.42 1.96
N ASP A 7 18.11 -10.05 0.89
CA ASP A 7 17.23 -10.46 -0.22
C ASP A 7 16.32 -11.62 0.18
N ALA A 8 16.81 -12.54 1.03
CA ALA A 8 15.99 -13.61 1.58
C ALA A 8 14.85 -13.05 2.45
N PHE A 9 15.17 -12.11 3.33
CA PHE A 9 14.19 -11.37 4.12
C PHE A 9 13.18 -10.66 3.23
N TYR A 10 13.65 -9.91 2.26
CA TYR A 10 12.84 -9.15 1.31
C TYR A 10 11.81 -10.04 0.61
N LEU A 11 12.23 -11.16 0.05
CA LEU A 11 11.34 -12.07 -0.67
C LEU A 11 10.32 -12.73 0.27
N SER A 12 10.74 -13.09 1.48
CA SER A 12 9.85 -13.74 2.44
C SER A 12 8.75 -12.81 2.94
N MET A 13 9.01 -11.51 3.00
CA MET A 13 8.02 -10.53 3.45
C MET A 13 6.79 -10.46 2.54
N PHE A 14 6.97 -10.62 1.23
CA PHE A 14 5.83 -10.61 0.31
C PHE A 14 4.90 -11.80 0.56
N TRP A 15 5.46 -12.97 0.82
CA TRP A 15 4.66 -14.15 1.15
C TRP A 15 4.02 -14.04 2.53
N MET A 16 4.72 -13.46 3.49
CA MET A 16 4.15 -13.22 4.82
C MET A 16 2.93 -12.30 4.73
N LEU A 17 3.02 -11.20 4.01
CA LEU A 17 1.91 -10.27 3.83
C LEU A 17 0.74 -10.92 3.07
N ASN A 18 1.04 -11.74 2.07
CA ASN A 18 0.02 -12.50 1.34
C ASN A 18 -0.73 -13.46 2.27
N THR A 19 -0.02 -14.20 3.10
CA THR A 19 -0.60 -15.15 4.04
C THR A 19 -1.42 -14.44 5.14
N ILE A 20 -0.90 -13.33 5.66
CA ILE A 20 -1.62 -12.50 6.64
C ILE A 20 -2.94 -12.00 6.03
N GLY A 21 -2.93 -11.60 4.77
CA GLY A 21 -4.13 -11.21 4.06
C GLY A 21 -5.18 -12.32 4.03
N TRP A 22 -4.78 -13.53 3.67
CA TRP A 22 -5.69 -14.67 3.63
C TRP A 22 -6.32 -14.96 5.00
N VAL A 23 -5.50 -15.04 6.04
CA VAL A 23 -5.96 -15.36 7.40
C VAL A 23 -6.88 -14.26 7.94
N THR A 24 -6.48 -13.01 7.76
CA THR A 24 -7.23 -11.88 8.33
C THR A 24 -8.50 -11.57 7.55
N PHE A 25 -8.55 -11.81 6.25
CA PHE A 25 -9.77 -11.72 5.46
C PHE A 25 -10.80 -12.74 5.96
N TYR A 26 -10.38 -13.98 6.14
CA TYR A 26 -11.24 -15.04 6.64
C TYR A 26 -11.80 -14.66 8.01
N TRP A 27 -10.92 -14.28 8.95
CA TRP A 27 -11.31 -13.91 10.30
C TRP A 27 -12.30 -12.73 10.30
N HIS A 28 -11.98 -11.69 9.57
CA HIS A 28 -12.77 -10.45 9.55
C HIS A 28 -14.14 -10.66 8.91
N TRP A 29 -14.18 -11.30 7.74
CA TRP A 29 -15.45 -11.52 7.06
C TRP A 29 -16.37 -12.42 7.87
N LYS A 30 -15.85 -13.49 8.42
CA LYS A 30 -16.64 -14.39 9.26
C LYS A 30 -17.24 -13.65 10.45
N HIS A 31 -16.43 -12.85 11.15
CA HIS A 31 -16.89 -12.12 12.32
C HIS A 31 -17.86 -11.01 12.00
N VAL A 32 -17.60 -10.23 10.95
CA VAL A 32 -18.51 -9.15 10.53
C VAL A 32 -19.89 -9.69 10.18
N THR A 33 -19.97 -10.81 9.47
CA THR A 33 -21.25 -11.41 9.13
C THR A 33 -21.99 -11.96 10.34
N ILE A 34 -21.26 -12.51 11.32
CA ILE A 34 -21.85 -12.93 12.59
C ILE A 34 -22.41 -11.73 13.36
N TRP A 35 -21.61 -10.67 13.49
CA TRP A 35 -22.00 -9.47 14.22
C TRP A 35 -23.20 -8.75 13.60
N GLN A 36 -23.34 -8.83 12.29
CA GLN A 36 -24.47 -8.27 11.55
C GLN A 36 -25.70 -9.16 11.55
N GLY A 37 -25.63 -10.34 12.14
CA GLY A 37 -26.74 -11.28 12.13
C GLY A 37 -26.98 -11.96 10.79
N ASN A 38 -25.97 -12.03 9.94
CA ASN A 38 -26.07 -12.63 8.60
C ASN A 38 -24.92 -13.64 8.33
N PRO A 39 -24.75 -14.67 9.18
CA PRO A 39 -23.67 -15.65 8.99
C PRO A 39 -23.79 -16.44 7.70
N GLY A 40 -24.99 -16.54 7.12
CA GLY A 40 -25.22 -17.25 5.88
C GLY A 40 -24.47 -16.64 4.69
N GLN A 41 -24.26 -15.33 4.68
CA GLN A 41 -23.49 -14.70 3.62
C GLN A 41 -22.07 -15.27 3.53
N PHE A 42 -21.40 -15.36 4.67
CA PHE A 42 -20.06 -15.96 4.70
C PHE A 42 -20.11 -17.44 4.32
N ASN A 43 -21.03 -18.20 4.89
CA ASN A 43 -21.10 -19.64 4.67
C ASN A 43 -21.32 -19.97 3.19
N GLU A 44 -22.09 -19.16 2.47
CA GLU A 44 -22.41 -19.38 1.06
C GLU A 44 -21.37 -18.77 0.13
N SER A 45 -21.02 -17.50 0.33
CA SER A 45 -20.20 -16.75 -0.62
C SER A 45 -18.71 -17.00 -0.45
N SER A 46 -18.24 -17.50 0.70
CA SER A 46 -16.83 -17.79 0.93
C SER A 46 -16.33 -19.03 0.17
N THR A 47 -17.25 -19.80 -0.41
CA THR A 47 -16.92 -21.03 -1.12
C THR A 47 -16.40 -20.79 -2.54
N TYR A 48 -16.44 -19.56 -3.02
CA TYR A 48 -15.95 -19.21 -4.36
C TYR A 48 -15.32 -17.80 -4.35
N ILE A 49 -14.37 -17.59 -5.26
CA ILE A 49 -13.54 -16.36 -5.30
C ILE A 49 -14.36 -15.09 -5.50
N MET A 50 -15.37 -15.15 -6.38
CA MET A 50 -16.19 -13.97 -6.65
C MET A 50 -16.93 -13.48 -5.40
N GLY A 51 -17.31 -14.40 -4.52
CA GLY A 51 -17.93 -14.05 -3.25
C GLY A 51 -17.02 -13.20 -2.37
N TRP A 52 -15.72 -13.53 -2.32
CA TRP A 52 -14.73 -12.75 -1.58
C TRP A 52 -14.56 -11.35 -2.16
N LEU A 53 -14.52 -11.23 -3.47
CA LEU A 53 -14.37 -9.94 -4.14
C LEU A 53 -15.64 -9.08 -4.01
N ARG A 54 -16.79 -9.64 -4.28
CA ARG A 54 -18.07 -8.92 -4.32
C ARG A 54 -18.63 -8.67 -2.93
N ASP A 55 -18.79 -9.71 -2.13
CA ASP A 55 -19.56 -9.66 -0.89
C ASP A 55 -18.68 -9.26 0.30
N TYR A 56 -17.39 -9.51 0.24
CA TYR A 56 -16.47 -9.06 1.27
C TYR A 56 -15.82 -7.72 0.91
N LEU A 57 -15.01 -7.67 -0.13
CA LEU A 57 -14.22 -6.47 -0.43
C LEU A 57 -15.08 -5.32 -0.97
N TRP A 58 -15.87 -5.58 -1.99
CA TRP A 58 -16.65 -4.53 -2.65
C TRP A 58 -17.76 -4.00 -1.74
N LEU A 59 -18.55 -4.89 -1.20
CA LEU A 59 -19.72 -4.52 -0.38
C LEU A 59 -19.30 -3.80 0.90
N ASN A 60 -18.23 -4.24 1.57
CA ASN A 60 -17.74 -3.61 2.78
C ASN A 60 -16.91 -2.34 2.52
N SER A 61 -16.47 -2.10 1.29
CA SER A 61 -15.78 -0.88 0.92
C SER A 61 -16.72 0.27 0.58
N SER A 62 -17.98 -0.02 0.27
CA SER A 62 -18.93 0.99 -0.20
C SER A 62 -19.11 2.16 0.78
N PRO A 63 -19.36 1.94 2.08
CA PRO A 63 -19.46 3.05 3.03
C PRO A 63 -18.17 3.84 3.17
N LEU A 64 -17.03 3.15 3.11
CA LEU A 64 -15.71 3.78 3.18
C LEU A 64 -15.47 4.71 2.00
N ILE A 65 -15.70 4.23 0.79
CA ILE A 65 -15.49 4.99 -0.45
C ILE A 65 -16.38 6.25 -0.46
N ASN A 66 -17.59 6.15 0.09
CA ASN A 66 -18.52 7.26 0.16
C ASN A 66 -18.31 8.15 1.38
N GLY A 67 -17.27 7.92 2.16
CA GLY A 67 -16.96 8.71 3.35
C GLY A 67 -16.67 10.17 3.05
N TYR A 68 -16.25 10.46 1.82
CA TYR A 68 -16.17 11.84 1.39
C TYR A 68 -16.51 11.91 -0.12
N ASN A 69 -17.37 12.84 -0.50
CA ASN A 69 -17.92 12.94 -1.85
C ASN A 69 -18.37 14.41 -2.10
N PRO A 70 -18.82 14.75 -3.33
CA PRO A 70 -19.21 16.11 -3.64
C PRO A 70 -20.33 16.70 -2.76
N TYR A 71 -21.10 15.87 -2.08
CA TYR A 71 -22.21 16.29 -1.22
C TYR A 71 -21.78 16.45 0.24
N GLY A 72 -20.52 16.13 0.58
CA GLY A 72 -20.00 16.35 1.92
C GLY A 72 -19.14 15.20 2.43
N MET A 73 -18.79 15.30 3.71
CA MET A 73 -18.00 14.34 4.45
C MET A 73 -18.77 13.81 5.65
N ASN A 74 -18.54 12.55 5.98
CA ASN A 74 -19.10 11.93 7.17
C ASN A 74 -17.98 11.43 8.10
N SER A 75 -18.33 10.65 9.12
CA SER A 75 -17.37 10.13 10.09
C SER A 75 -16.32 9.21 9.50
N LEU A 76 -16.53 8.68 8.29
CA LEU A 76 -15.57 7.81 7.61
C LEU A 76 -14.60 8.57 6.70
N SER A 77 -14.67 9.91 6.63
CA SER A 77 -13.86 10.69 5.68
C SER A 77 -12.36 10.51 5.89
N VAL A 78 -11.89 10.44 7.13
CA VAL A 78 -10.47 10.20 7.43
C VAL A 78 -10.03 8.81 6.98
N TRP A 79 -10.91 7.82 7.09
CA TRP A 79 -10.63 6.46 6.66
C TRP A 79 -10.61 6.35 5.13
N SER A 80 -11.48 7.08 4.43
CA SER A 80 -11.42 7.22 2.97
C SER A 80 -10.09 7.82 2.52
N TRP A 81 -9.65 8.88 3.20
CA TRP A 81 -8.37 9.51 2.92
C TRP A 81 -7.21 8.53 3.14
N MET A 82 -7.23 7.81 4.26
CA MET A 82 -6.21 6.82 4.60
C MET A 82 -6.20 5.64 3.62
N PHE A 83 -7.36 5.24 3.15
CA PHE A 83 -7.51 4.19 2.15
C PHE A 83 -6.84 4.57 0.83
N LEU A 84 -7.11 5.78 0.35
CA LEU A 84 -6.48 6.31 -0.86
C LEU A 84 -4.97 6.53 -0.68
N PHE A 85 -4.58 7.10 0.46
CA PHE A 85 -3.18 7.32 0.77
C PHE A 85 -2.40 6.00 0.83
N GLY A 86 -2.99 4.98 1.46
CA GLY A 86 -2.39 3.66 1.52
C GLY A 86 -2.18 3.03 0.15
N HIS A 87 -3.16 3.16 -0.73
CA HIS A 87 -3.04 2.70 -2.11
C HIS A 87 -1.91 3.42 -2.86
N LEU A 88 -1.80 4.73 -2.67
CA LEU A 88 -0.75 5.51 -3.31
C LEU A 88 0.64 5.09 -2.83
N ILE A 89 0.80 4.90 -1.52
CA ILE A 89 2.09 4.48 -0.95
C ILE A 89 2.46 3.07 -1.43
N TRP A 90 1.49 2.16 -1.42
CA TRP A 90 1.70 0.80 -1.91
C TRP A 90 2.12 0.79 -3.39
N ALA A 91 1.42 1.56 -4.22
CA ALA A 91 1.75 1.69 -5.64
C ALA A 91 3.12 2.34 -5.86
N THR A 92 3.47 3.32 -5.04
CA THR A 92 4.79 3.96 -5.08
C THR A 92 5.93 2.95 -4.87
N GLY A 93 5.68 1.92 -4.05
CA GLY A 93 6.65 0.85 -3.84
C GLY A 93 7.09 0.17 -5.13
N PHE A 94 6.20 0.02 -6.10
CA PHE A 94 6.51 -0.60 -7.38
C PHE A 94 7.53 0.17 -8.19
N MET A 95 7.61 1.49 -8.01
CA MET A 95 8.62 2.31 -8.66
C MET A 95 10.03 1.85 -8.30
N PHE A 96 10.24 1.44 -7.05
CA PHE A 96 11.52 0.92 -6.57
C PHE A 96 11.72 -0.56 -6.91
N LEU A 97 10.64 -1.34 -6.95
CA LEU A 97 10.70 -2.79 -7.11
C LEU A 97 10.86 -3.22 -8.57
N ILE A 98 10.27 -2.48 -9.51
CA ILE A 98 10.16 -2.91 -10.90
C ILE A 98 11.16 -2.19 -11.80
N SER A 99 11.36 -0.88 -11.57
CA SER A 99 12.18 -0.08 -12.48
C SER A 99 13.68 -0.38 -12.35
N TRP A 100 14.38 -0.25 -13.46
CA TRP A 100 15.81 -0.52 -13.54
C TRP A 100 16.63 0.67 -13.03
N ARG A 101 17.68 0.38 -12.26
CA ARG A 101 18.54 1.39 -11.64
C ARG A 101 19.14 2.37 -12.64
N GLY A 102 19.47 1.91 -13.83
CA GLY A 102 20.11 2.74 -14.85
C GLY A 102 19.27 3.95 -15.26
N TYR A 103 17.96 3.80 -15.34
CA TYR A 103 17.04 4.89 -15.59
C TYR A 103 17.17 5.99 -14.52
N TRP A 104 17.18 5.60 -13.26
CA TRP A 104 17.28 6.54 -12.14
C TRP A 104 18.65 7.21 -12.07
N GLN A 105 19.71 6.49 -12.43
CA GLN A 105 21.05 7.03 -12.50
C GLN A 105 21.13 8.16 -13.52
N GLU A 106 20.58 7.94 -14.71
CA GLU A 106 20.54 8.97 -15.75
C GLU A 106 19.68 10.17 -15.34
N LEU A 107 18.55 9.92 -14.68
CA LEU A 107 17.71 10.99 -14.15
C LEU A 107 18.48 11.85 -13.14
N ILE A 108 19.18 11.21 -12.21
CA ILE A 108 19.98 11.89 -11.18
C ILE A 108 21.12 12.68 -11.81
N GLU A 109 21.77 12.15 -12.83
CA GLU A 109 22.80 12.87 -13.58
C GLU A 109 22.24 14.15 -14.21
N THR A 110 21.02 14.07 -14.74
CA THR A 110 20.32 15.23 -15.32
C THR A 110 19.97 16.25 -14.24
N LEU A 111 19.51 15.81 -13.09
CA LEU A 111 19.22 16.70 -11.96
C LEU A 111 20.48 17.36 -11.42
N ALA A 112 21.58 16.62 -11.37
CA ALA A 112 22.88 17.20 -10.97
C ALA A 112 23.31 18.29 -11.94
N TRP A 113 23.15 18.08 -13.23
CA TRP A 113 23.40 19.10 -14.22
C TRP A 113 22.54 20.34 -13.99
N ALA A 114 21.25 20.16 -13.74
CA ALA A 114 20.32 21.27 -13.49
C ALA A 114 20.73 22.07 -12.25
N HIS A 115 21.13 21.39 -11.17
CA HIS A 115 21.59 22.04 -9.96
C HIS A 115 22.84 22.87 -10.22
N GLU A 116 23.81 22.34 -10.94
CA GLU A 116 25.06 23.03 -11.28
C GLU A 116 24.86 24.27 -12.14
N ARG A 117 23.75 24.32 -12.89
CA ARG A 117 23.42 25.40 -13.80
C ARG A 117 22.43 26.40 -13.23
N THR A 118 21.93 26.17 -12.02
CA THR A 118 20.96 27.09 -11.39
C THR A 118 21.70 28.13 -10.57
N PRO A 119 21.63 29.42 -10.93
CA PRO A 119 22.28 30.49 -10.19
C PRO A 119 21.80 30.53 -8.73
N LEU A 120 22.68 30.88 -7.82
CA LEU A 120 22.53 30.91 -6.37
C LEU A 120 22.47 29.51 -5.76
N ALA A 121 21.69 28.60 -6.32
CA ALA A 121 21.64 27.22 -5.81
C ALA A 121 22.97 26.49 -5.95
N ASN A 122 23.72 26.77 -7.01
CA ASN A 122 25.01 26.14 -7.26
C ASN A 122 26.16 26.67 -6.38
N LEU A 123 25.87 27.57 -5.48
CA LEU A 123 26.79 27.95 -4.41
C LEU A 123 26.87 26.85 -3.34
N VAL A 124 25.82 26.07 -3.18
CA VAL A 124 25.78 24.91 -2.31
C VAL A 124 26.10 23.68 -3.15
N ARG A 125 27.12 22.94 -2.76
CA ARG A 125 27.61 21.79 -3.52
C ARG A 125 27.67 20.56 -2.63
N TRP A 126 27.33 19.40 -3.22
CA TRP A 126 27.50 18.12 -2.53
C TRP A 126 28.98 17.77 -2.41
N LYS A 127 29.31 17.01 -1.37
CA LYS A 127 30.67 16.46 -1.20
C LYS A 127 30.87 15.22 -2.06
N ASP A 128 29.86 14.36 -2.06
CA ASP A 128 29.88 13.13 -2.84
C ASP A 128 28.88 13.26 -3.99
N LYS A 129 29.31 12.83 -5.16
CA LYS A 129 28.48 12.87 -6.35
C LYS A 129 27.17 12.09 -6.13
N PRO A 130 26.00 12.67 -6.41
CA PRO A 130 24.74 11.97 -6.22
C PRO A 130 24.62 10.80 -7.20
N VAL A 131 24.18 9.68 -6.68
CA VAL A 131 24.01 8.44 -7.45
C VAL A 131 22.68 7.79 -7.11
N ALA A 132 22.19 6.91 -7.97
CA ALA A 132 21.00 6.14 -7.71
C ALA A 132 21.20 5.20 -6.52
N LEU A 133 20.09 4.79 -5.90
CA LEU A 133 20.11 3.78 -4.85
C LEU A 133 20.73 2.49 -5.36
N SER A 134 21.40 1.75 -4.48
CA SER A 134 21.85 0.40 -4.83
C SER A 134 20.65 -0.51 -5.03
N ILE A 135 20.87 -1.67 -5.67
CA ILE A 135 19.80 -2.65 -5.90
C ILE A 135 19.19 -3.11 -4.58
N VAL A 136 20.03 -3.44 -3.59
CA VAL A 136 19.55 -3.88 -2.26
C VAL A 136 18.78 -2.76 -1.56
N GLN A 137 19.29 -1.55 -1.62
CA GLN A 137 18.64 -0.39 -1.03
C GLN A 137 17.27 -0.12 -1.67
N ALA A 138 17.18 -0.18 -2.99
CA ALA A 138 15.92 0.01 -3.71
C ALA A 138 14.89 -1.07 -3.35
N ARG A 139 15.33 -2.32 -3.20
CA ARG A 139 14.46 -3.42 -2.76
C ARG A 139 13.90 -3.16 -1.36
N LEU A 140 14.73 -2.71 -0.42
CA LEU A 140 14.27 -2.41 0.92
C LEU A 140 13.30 -1.24 0.96
N VAL A 141 13.60 -0.15 0.24
CA VAL A 141 12.70 1.01 0.16
C VAL A 141 11.38 0.63 -0.49
N GLY A 142 11.41 -0.15 -1.55
CA GLY A 142 10.21 -0.65 -2.21
C GLY A 142 9.37 -1.53 -1.29
N LEU A 143 10.00 -2.43 -0.56
CA LEU A 143 9.32 -3.29 0.41
C LEU A 143 8.68 -2.46 1.53
N ILE A 144 9.37 -1.44 2.02
CA ILE A 144 8.83 -0.56 3.07
C ILE A 144 7.57 0.16 2.57
N HIS A 145 7.62 0.73 1.38
CA HIS A 145 6.46 1.40 0.79
C HIS A 145 5.31 0.41 0.56
N PHE A 146 5.61 -0.77 0.04
CA PHE A 146 4.61 -1.82 -0.15
C PHE A 146 3.95 -2.19 1.18
N THR A 147 4.75 -2.41 2.22
CA THR A 147 4.27 -2.84 3.53
C THR A 147 3.44 -1.75 4.22
N VAL A 148 3.94 -0.53 4.24
CA VAL A 148 3.22 0.61 4.86
C VAL A 148 1.91 0.88 4.13
N GLY A 149 1.93 0.89 2.82
CA GLY A 149 0.72 1.07 2.01
C GLY A 149 -0.30 -0.03 2.24
N TYR A 150 0.15 -1.27 2.33
CA TYR A 150 -0.68 -2.42 2.65
C TYR A 150 -1.37 -2.25 4.02
N ILE A 151 -0.59 -1.91 5.04
CA ILE A 151 -1.11 -1.76 6.40
C ILE A 151 -2.12 -0.61 6.47
N PHE A 152 -1.82 0.54 5.88
CA PHE A 152 -2.72 1.70 5.91
C PHE A 152 -4.02 1.41 5.17
N THR A 153 -3.94 0.81 4.00
CA THR A 153 -5.11 0.44 3.20
C THR A 153 -6.00 -0.54 3.96
N TYR A 154 -5.38 -1.57 4.51
CA TYR A 154 -6.13 -2.60 5.23
C TYR A 154 -6.72 -2.07 6.54
N ALA A 155 -5.96 -1.30 7.30
CA ALA A 155 -6.46 -0.71 8.55
C ALA A 155 -7.68 0.19 8.29
N ALA A 156 -7.63 1.02 7.25
CA ALA A 156 -8.75 1.87 6.87
C ALA A 156 -9.99 1.03 6.53
N PHE A 157 -9.81 -0.02 5.73
CA PHE A 157 -10.88 -0.92 5.34
C PHE A 157 -11.48 -1.65 6.55
N VAL A 158 -10.65 -2.23 7.40
CA VAL A 158 -11.12 -3.01 8.56
C VAL A 158 -11.86 -2.12 9.56
N ILE A 159 -11.32 -0.94 9.86
CA ILE A 159 -11.95 -0.03 10.83
C ILE A 159 -13.28 0.49 10.28
N ALA A 160 -13.30 0.94 9.05
CA ALA A 160 -14.51 1.49 8.44
C ALA A 160 -15.60 0.42 8.28
N SER A 161 -15.23 -0.79 7.94
CA SER A 161 -16.20 -1.88 7.71
C SER A 161 -16.62 -2.62 8.97
N THR A 162 -15.96 -2.40 10.10
CA THR A 162 -16.32 -3.01 11.38
C THR A 162 -17.17 -2.04 12.19
N THR A 163 -16.55 -1.15 12.96
CA THR A 163 -17.26 -0.22 13.85
C THR A 163 -17.59 1.11 13.19
N GLY A 164 -16.78 1.55 12.23
CA GLY A 164 -16.94 2.85 11.59
C GLY A 164 -18.27 3.03 10.89
N LYS A 165 -18.82 1.95 10.29
CA LYS A 165 -20.10 2.04 9.60
C LYS A 165 -21.31 2.08 10.51
N PHE A 166 -21.14 1.81 11.79
CA PHE A 166 -22.21 1.87 12.79
C PHE A 166 -22.17 3.15 13.62
N GLY A 167 -21.15 3.97 13.41
CA GLY A 167 -20.93 5.19 14.17
C GLY A 167 -21.54 6.47 13.62
#